data_302320561048dedf02da959f62931790
#
_entry.id   302320561048dedf02da959f62931790
#
_cell.length_a   1.000
_cell.length_b   1.000
_cell.length_c   1.000
_cell.angle_alpha   90.00
_cell.angle_beta   90.00
_cell.angle_gamma   90.00
#
_symmetry.space_group_name_H-M   'P 1'
#
loop_
_entity.id
_entity.type
_entity.pdbx_description
1 polymer ?
#
loop_
_entity_poly.entity_id
_entity_poly.type
_entity_poly.pdbx_seq_one_letter_code
_entity_poly.pdbx_strand_id
1 'polypeptide(L)'
;MQRADSERTPKRPRRDGSPGTQPNTPSAVAGEVSPAPELHSDHRTWDSEQVCDFLKRNGFKDPGLLDRIREKKITGSLLPYLDESLLEKLGVGSLRERKKLLSSVQQLSQAHVHGVKVINDPIHGHIELHPLLIRIIDTPQFQRLRYVKQLGGTYYVFPGASHNRFEHSLGVGYLAGCLVRALREKQPELMISERDSLCVQIAGLCHDLGHGPFSHMFDGRFIPLARQGLKWKHEQGSINMFEHLVNSNGLRDVMEQYGLVPEEDICFIKELIAGPPESPTKDLWAYKGRPIEKSFLYEIVANKRNGIDVDKWDYFARDCHHLGIQNSFDHKRFIQFARVCQVDKRLHICTRNKEVGNLYEMFHTRICLYRRAYQHKVGNLIDIMISEAFLKADNYIKIPGSEGNMCCISTAIDDMEAFTKLTDNIFLEILHSTDPNLSEAREILKKIECRNLYKYVGETQPKKGSEINREDYEGLPGEIANAKPDVMPLVKLTAEDFIVDVVSMDYGMEDKNPIDNVYFYCKSNFNQPVKIAKDQVSQFLPDKFKEQQIRVYCKKTDEKSLYAAQQYFVNWCADRGLNKPQDGDVIAPLITPLKRDWSFQKSAQSPATPQETSKARQRLFRDV
;
A
#
# COMPACT_ATOMS: atom_id res chain seq x y z
N MET A 1 14.86 -4.36 58.53
CA MET A 1 16.31 -4.57 58.77
C MET A 1 17.03 -4.12 57.52
N GLN A 2 17.87 -3.04 57.67
CA GLN A 2 19.01 -2.56 56.88
C GLN A 2 18.79 -2.35 55.38
N ARG A 3 18.65 -1.16 54.84
CA ARG A 3 19.56 0.01 54.62
C ARG A 3 20.97 -0.33 54.05
N ALA A 4 21.22 0.12 52.83
CA ALA A 4 22.47 0.71 52.32
C ALA A 4 22.10 1.42 50.99
N ASP A 5 22.06 2.64 50.93
CA ASP A 5 22.99 3.78 50.73
C ASP A 5 23.57 3.92 49.31
N SER A 6 23.15 4.98 48.76
CA SER A 6 23.50 5.87 47.69
C SER A 6 25.01 6.07 47.41
N GLU A 7 25.34 6.18 46.13
CA GLU A 7 26.50 7.00 45.72
C GLU A 7 26.12 7.94 44.54
N ARG A 8 26.24 9.22 44.82
CA ARG A 8 26.13 10.34 43.89
C ARG A 8 27.50 10.63 43.28
N THR A 9 27.61 10.76 42.00
CA THR A 9 28.74 11.35 41.29
C THR A 9 28.52 12.84 41.04
N PRO A 10 29.58 13.70 41.10
CA PRO A 10 29.43 15.14 41.18
C PRO A 10 29.41 15.86 39.82
N LYS A 11 28.67 16.97 39.78
CA LYS A 11 28.57 17.94 38.68
C LYS A 11 29.88 18.75 38.55
N ARG A 12 30.37 18.97 37.34
CA ARG A 12 31.38 19.98 37.02
C ARG A 12 30.74 21.35 36.76
N PRO A 13 31.43 22.46 37.14
CA PRO A 13 30.90 23.83 37.10
C PRO A 13 31.05 24.50 35.72
N ARG A 14 30.13 25.43 35.44
CA ARG A 14 30.15 26.39 34.33
C ARG A 14 31.29 27.41 34.54
N ARG A 15 31.92 27.81 33.45
CA ARG A 15 32.72 29.06 33.40
C ARG A 15 32.06 30.01 32.40
N ASP A 16 31.74 31.19 32.90
CA ASP A 16 31.38 32.39 32.14
C ASP A 16 32.66 33.12 31.72
N GLY A 17 32.59 33.88 30.64
CA GLY A 17 33.59 34.89 30.29
C GLY A 17 33.75 35.16 28.79
N SER A 18 33.06 36.18 28.24
CA SER A 18 33.43 36.91 27.03
C SER A 18 34.57 37.91 27.36
N PRO A 19 35.33 38.55 26.41
CA PRO A 19 34.87 39.11 25.14
C PRO A 19 35.87 39.04 23.95
N GLY A 20 35.31 39.17 22.76
CA GLY A 20 35.74 39.94 21.60
C GLY A 20 37.18 39.93 21.09
N THR A 21 37.36 39.47 19.84
CA THR A 21 38.21 40.13 18.83
C THR A 21 37.85 39.59 17.43
N GLN A 22 37.56 40.51 16.50
CA GLN A 22 37.50 40.23 15.05
C GLN A 22 38.93 40.02 14.52
N PRO A 23 39.13 39.20 13.48
CA PRO A 23 40.23 39.39 12.57
C PRO A 23 39.77 39.77 11.15
N ASN A 24 40.47 40.71 10.63
CA ASN A 24 40.49 41.31 9.32
C ASN A 24 40.43 40.30 8.15
N THR A 25 39.63 40.62 7.15
CA THR A 25 39.65 40.10 5.78
C THR A 25 40.87 40.65 5.01
N PRO A 26 41.57 39.83 4.24
CA PRO A 26 42.33 40.33 3.10
C PRO A 26 41.49 40.18 1.82
N SER A 27 41.36 41.32 1.16
CA SER A 27 40.90 41.47 -0.22
C SER A 27 41.75 40.61 -1.17
N ALA A 28 41.14 39.72 -1.94
CA ALA A 28 41.79 39.03 -3.04
C ALA A 28 40.93 39.14 -4.30
N VAL A 29 41.58 39.54 -5.33
CA VAL A 29 41.24 39.88 -6.69
C VAL A 29 40.39 38.79 -7.36
N ALA A 30 39.34 39.22 -8.02
CA ALA A 30 38.46 38.42 -8.88
C ALA A 30 39.23 37.88 -10.10
N GLY A 31 39.27 36.56 -10.20
CA GLY A 31 39.46 35.85 -11.43
C GLY A 31 38.23 35.02 -11.68
N GLU A 32 37.43 35.40 -12.66
CA GLU A 32 36.29 34.61 -13.11
C GLU A 32 36.78 33.27 -13.68
N VAL A 33 36.57 32.20 -12.90
CA VAL A 33 36.62 30.82 -13.41
C VAL A 33 35.19 30.36 -13.42
N SER A 34 34.63 30.20 -14.62
CA SER A 34 33.35 29.53 -14.84
C SER A 34 33.35 28.20 -14.13
N PRO A 35 32.32 27.84 -13.35
CA PRO A 35 32.23 26.54 -12.75
C PRO A 35 32.02 25.51 -13.87
N ALA A 36 33.00 24.58 -13.99
CA ALA A 36 32.83 23.41 -14.85
C ALA A 36 31.59 22.61 -14.36
N PRO A 37 30.79 22.03 -15.27
CA PRO A 37 29.62 21.26 -14.88
C PRO A 37 30.05 20.12 -13.95
N GLU A 38 29.54 20.13 -12.73
CA GLU A 38 29.75 19.06 -11.78
C GLU A 38 29.07 17.79 -12.31
N LEU A 39 29.86 16.70 -12.44
CA LEU A 39 29.31 15.38 -12.79
C LEU A 39 28.52 14.83 -11.59
N HIS A 40 27.27 15.20 -11.46
CA HIS A 40 26.36 14.68 -10.42
C HIS A 40 25.58 13.44 -10.87
N SER A 41 25.84 12.89 -12.08
CA SER A 41 25.19 11.66 -12.55
C SER A 41 25.86 10.41 -11.95
N ASP A 42 25.05 9.40 -11.65
CA ASP A 42 25.54 8.07 -11.24
C ASP A 42 26.52 7.55 -12.29
N HIS A 43 27.79 7.35 -11.90
CA HIS A 43 28.84 6.91 -12.80
C HIS A 43 28.49 5.62 -13.57
N ARG A 44 27.57 4.80 -13.06
CA ARG A 44 27.10 3.57 -13.72
C ARG A 44 26.27 3.83 -14.97
N THR A 45 25.71 5.02 -15.11
CA THR A 45 24.95 5.44 -16.31
C THR A 45 25.82 6.06 -17.40
N TRP A 46 27.12 6.31 -17.11
CA TRP A 46 28.02 6.96 -18.03
C TRP A 46 28.24 6.15 -19.30
N ASP A 47 28.21 6.83 -20.43
CA ASP A 47 28.68 6.29 -21.71
C ASP A 47 30.22 6.31 -21.77
N SER A 48 30.76 5.84 -22.88
CA SER A 48 32.21 5.75 -23.07
C SER A 48 32.90 7.12 -23.13
N GLU A 49 32.21 8.20 -23.58
CA GLU A 49 32.75 9.55 -23.57
C GLU A 49 32.83 10.13 -22.16
N GLN A 50 31.79 9.94 -21.38
CA GLN A 50 31.75 10.36 -19.98
C GLN A 50 32.82 9.63 -19.14
N VAL A 51 33.06 8.34 -19.44
CA VAL A 51 34.17 7.57 -18.85
C VAL A 51 35.52 8.18 -19.27
N CYS A 52 35.70 8.54 -20.54
CA CYS A 52 36.91 9.21 -21.01
C CYS A 52 37.13 10.57 -20.32
N ASP A 53 36.07 11.34 -20.11
CA ASP A 53 36.16 12.64 -19.43
C ASP A 53 36.50 12.48 -17.94
N PHE A 54 35.94 11.48 -17.27
CA PHE A 54 36.35 11.12 -15.90
C PHE A 54 37.84 10.75 -15.84
N LEU A 55 38.32 9.93 -16.77
CA LEU A 55 39.72 9.54 -16.83
C LEU A 55 40.64 10.74 -17.05
N LYS A 56 40.29 11.64 -17.99
CA LYS A 56 41.05 12.89 -18.23
C LYS A 56 41.18 13.76 -16.99
N ARG A 57 40.08 13.94 -16.24
CA ARG A 57 40.04 14.72 -14.98
C ARG A 57 40.90 14.09 -13.91
N ASN A 58 41.01 12.77 -13.85
CA ASN A 58 41.86 12.05 -12.90
C ASN A 58 43.32 11.90 -13.37
N GLY A 59 43.66 12.59 -14.47
CA GLY A 59 45.04 12.68 -14.96
C GLY A 59 45.44 11.59 -15.95
N PHE A 60 44.52 10.80 -16.46
CA PHE A 60 44.75 9.79 -17.48
C PHE A 60 44.43 10.40 -18.87
N LYS A 61 45.43 11.01 -19.49
CA LYS A 61 45.30 11.79 -20.72
C LYS A 61 45.88 11.07 -21.97
N ASP A 62 46.34 9.82 -21.81
CA ASP A 62 46.87 9.04 -22.94
C ASP A 62 45.80 8.84 -24.02
N PRO A 63 46.00 9.38 -25.24
CA PRO A 63 45.02 9.23 -26.32
C PRO A 63 44.72 7.76 -26.66
N GLY A 64 45.78 6.92 -26.63
CA GLY A 64 45.63 5.50 -26.95
C GLY A 64 44.75 4.73 -25.95
N LEU A 65 44.78 5.09 -24.66
CA LEU A 65 43.88 4.54 -23.68
C LEU A 65 42.42 4.99 -23.92
N LEU A 66 42.24 6.30 -24.18
CA LEU A 66 40.90 6.86 -24.39
C LEU A 66 40.24 6.30 -25.65
N ASP A 67 41.00 6.09 -26.73
CA ASP A 67 40.48 5.50 -27.95
C ASP A 67 40.09 4.03 -27.76
N ARG A 68 40.86 3.25 -27.00
CA ARG A 68 40.50 1.85 -26.67
C ARG A 68 39.24 1.77 -25.75
N ILE A 69 39.04 2.75 -24.87
CA ILE A 69 37.80 2.86 -24.06
C ILE A 69 36.58 3.04 -24.99
N ARG A 70 36.69 3.92 -25.99
CA ARG A 70 35.65 4.15 -26.99
C ARG A 70 35.38 2.94 -27.86
N GLU A 71 36.45 2.37 -28.47
CA GLU A 71 36.35 1.18 -29.34
C GLU A 71 35.69 0.00 -28.63
N LYS A 72 36.09 -0.24 -27.39
CA LYS A 72 35.53 -1.36 -26.56
C LYS A 72 34.21 -1.00 -25.87
N LYS A 73 33.68 0.20 -26.09
CA LYS A 73 32.44 0.69 -25.52
C LYS A 73 32.41 0.49 -23.99
N ILE A 74 33.50 0.82 -23.31
CA ILE A 74 33.58 0.70 -21.85
C ILE A 74 32.74 1.84 -21.23
N THR A 75 31.62 1.44 -20.64
CA THR A 75 30.69 2.33 -19.96
C THR A 75 30.98 2.41 -18.46
N GLY A 76 30.40 3.37 -17.78
CA GLY A 76 30.56 3.54 -16.35
C GLY A 76 30.13 2.32 -15.52
N SER A 77 29.16 1.55 -16.00
CA SER A 77 28.74 0.28 -15.37
C SER A 77 29.82 -0.80 -15.36
N LEU A 78 30.81 -0.71 -16.27
CA LEU A 78 31.95 -1.62 -16.34
C LEU A 78 33.12 -1.20 -15.45
N LEU A 79 33.15 0.05 -14.99
CA LEU A 79 34.25 0.57 -14.16
C LEU A 79 34.53 -0.28 -12.90
N PRO A 80 33.52 -0.76 -12.13
CA PRO A 80 33.74 -1.59 -10.95
C PRO A 80 34.38 -2.95 -11.26
N TYR A 81 34.32 -3.43 -12.49
CA TYR A 81 34.86 -4.72 -12.92
C TYR A 81 36.25 -4.60 -13.56
N LEU A 82 36.82 -3.39 -13.63
CA LEU A 82 38.18 -3.20 -14.07
C LEU A 82 39.15 -3.80 -13.05
N ASP A 83 40.01 -4.65 -13.54
CA ASP A 83 41.14 -5.23 -12.80
C ASP A 83 42.50 -4.88 -13.43
N GLU A 84 43.58 -5.23 -12.78
CA GLU A 84 44.94 -4.94 -13.28
C GLU A 84 45.19 -5.60 -14.64
N SER A 85 44.66 -6.81 -14.88
CA SER A 85 44.82 -7.56 -16.14
C SER A 85 44.09 -6.89 -17.29
N LEU A 86 42.86 -6.41 -17.05
CA LEU A 86 42.05 -5.73 -18.06
C LEU A 86 42.68 -4.36 -18.40
N LEU A 87 43.17 -3.63 -17.40
CA LEU A 87 43.86 -2.35 -17.60
C LEU A 87 45.18 -2.52 -18.38
N GLU A 88 45.90 -3.61 -18.18
CA GLU A 88 47.10 -3.96 -18.98
C GLU A 88 46.72 -4.21 -20.45
N LYS A 89 45.65 -4.95 -20.70
CA LYS A 89 45.08 -5.17 -22.05
C LYS A 89 44.57 -3.87 -22.70
N LEU A 90 44.14 -2.90 -21.90
CA LEU A 90 43.78 -1.55 -22.32
C LEU A 90 45.01 -0.64 -22.51
N GLY A 91 46.23 -1.18 -22.35
CA GLY A 91 47.50 -0.50 -22.62
C GLY A 91 47.98 0.41 -21.53
N VAL A 92 47.47 0.28 -20.27
CA VAL A 92 48.03 0.95 -19.11
C VAL A 92 49.27 0.16 -18.64
N GLY A 93 50.42 0.49 -19.16
CA GLY A 93 51.67 -0.29 -18.96
C GLY A 93 52.19 -0.22 -17.53
N SER A 94 52.13 0.93 -16.89
CA SER A 94 52.68 1.16 -15.56
C SER A 94 51.74 0.58 -14.45
N LEU A 95 52.30 -0.28 -13.59
CA LEU A 95 51.61 -0.80 -12.40
C LEU A 95 51.11 0.35 -11.50
N ARG A 96 51.90 1.43 -11.36
CA ARG A 96 51.54 2.61 -10.59
C ARG A 96 50.29 3.30 -11.16
N GLU A 97 50.20 3.41 -12.48
CA GLU A 97 49.07 4.03 -13.15
C GLU A 97 47.81 3.12 -13.05
N ARG A 98 47.97 1.80 -13.22
CA ARG A 98 46.87 0.85 -12.99
C ARG A 98 46.29 0.98 -11.59
N LYS A 99 47.15 0.98 -10.55
CA LYS A 99 46.69 1.14 -9.16
C LYS A 99 46.07 2.51 -8.90
N LYS A 100 46.61 3.58 -9.50
CA LYS A 100 46.01 4.93 -9.39
C LYS A 100 44.61 4.95 -10.02
N LEU A 101 44.43 4.33 -11.21
CA LEU A 101 43.14 4.26 -11.89
C LEU A 101 42.15 3.47 -11.08
N LEU A 102 42.50 2.27 -10.60
CA LEU A 102 41.64 1.46 -9.75
C LEU A 102 41.27 2.19 -8.44
N SER A 103 42.18 2.92 -7.84
CA SER A 103 41.88 3.76 -6.67
C SER A 103 40.90 4.89 -7.01
N SER A 104 41.03 5.54 -8.19
CA SER A 104 40.08 6.57 -8.62
C SER A 104 38.68 5.99 -8.88
N VAL A 105 38.60 4.81 -9.46
CA VAL A 105 37.32 4.09 -9.65
C VAL A 105 36.72 3.68 -8.29
N GLN A 106 37.54 3.23 -7.37
CA GLN A 106 37.10 2.88 -6.01
C GLN A 106 36.58 4.11 -5.25
N GLN A 107 37.29 5.27 -5.36
CA GLN A 107 36.82 6.53 -4.80
C GLN A 107 35.49 6.98 -5.43
N LEU A 108 35.30 6.81 -6.73
CA LEU A 108 34.06 7.10 -7.41
C LEU A 108 32.91 6.23 -6.88
N SER A 109 33.17 4.95 -6.68
CA SER A 109 32.19 4.01 -6.08
C SER A 109 31.89 4.37 -4.62
N GLN A 110 32.89 4.81 -3.85
CA GLN A 110 32.71 5.28 -2.47
C GLN A 110 31.94 6.62 -2.42
N ALA A 111 32.20 7.55 -3.33
CA ALA A 111 31.46 8.80 -3.44
C ALA A 111 29.97 8.55 -3.74
N HIS A 112 29.66 7.52 -4.51
CA HIS A 112 28.29 7.09 -4.75
C HIS A 112 27.62 6.53 -3.47
N VAL A 113 28.36 5.78 -2.65
CA VAL A 113 27.87 5.31 -1.34
C VAL A 113 27.57 6.50 -0.40
N HIS A 114 28.32 7.59 -0.47
CA HIS A 114 28.04 8.82 0.29
C HIS A 114 26.75 9.56 -0.16
N GLY A 115 26.24 9.30 -1.36
CA GLY A 115 24.96 9.85 -1.85
C GLY A 115 23.74 9.02 -1.48
N VAL A 116 23.92 7.77 -1.07
CA VAL A 116 22.84 6.86 -0.69
C VAL A 116 22.37 7.17 0.74
N LYS A 117 21.07 7.39 0.90
CA LYS A 117 20.46 7.53 2.23
C LYS A 117 19.98 6.18 2.73
N VAL A 118 20.33 5.84 3.96
CA VAL A 118 19.90 4.62 4.62
C VAL A 118 18.79 4.95 5.62
N ILE A 119 17.66 4.27 5.50
CA ILE A 119 16.50 4.41 6.40
C ILE A 119 16.33 3.09 7.16
N ASN A 120 16.09 3.19 8.47
CA ASN A 120 15.75 2.04 9.30
C ASN A 120 14.25 1.77 9.19
N ASP A 121 13.89 0.60 8.68
CA ASP A 121 12.51 0.13 8.57
C ASP A 121 12.31 -1.11 9.46
N PRO A 122 11.23 -1.19 10.26
CA PRO A 122 11.02 -2.32 11.18
C PRO A 122 10.74 -3.64 10.46
N ILE A 123 10.37 -3.60 9.18
CA ILE A 123 9.99 -4.77 8.37
C ILE A 123 11.17 -5.26 7.54
N HIS A 124 11.84 -4.33 6.83
CA HIS A 124 12.89 -4.68 5.87
C HIS A 124 14.31 -4.43 6.39
N GLY A 125 14.43 -3.84 7.58
CA GLY A 125 15.72 -3.45 8.14
C GLY A 125 16.27 -2.17 7.50
N HIS A 126 17.52 -2.20 7.04
CA HIS A 126 18.14 -1.05 6.41
C HIS A 126 17.74 -0.96 4.94
N ILE A 127 17.01 0.10 4.60
CA ILE A 127 16.60 0.43 3.22
C ILE A 127 17.56 1.47 2.68
N GLU A 128 18.32 1.09 1.65
CA GLU A 128 19.20 1.98 0.91
C GLU A 128 18.42 2.61 -0.25
N LEU A 129 18.41 3.92 -0.33
CA LEU A 129 17.66 4.68 -1.31
C LEU A 129 18.59 5.50 -2.22
N HIS A 130 18.35 5.37 -3.53
CA HIS A 130 19.03 6.17 -4.55
C HIS A 130 18.74 7.67 -4.34
N PRO A 131 19.69 8.59 -4.60
CA PRO A 131 19.50 10.03 -4.40
C PRO A 131 18.25 10.61 -5.07
N LEU A 132 17.89 10.18 -6.28
CA LEU A 132 16.66 10.61 -6.95
C LEU A 132 15.39 10.22 -6.16
N LEU A 133 15.38 9.02 -5.55
CA LEU A 133 14.25 8.60 -4.70
C LEU A 133 14.11 9.53 -3.49
N ILE A 134 15.24 9.98 -2.92
CA ILE A 134 15.23 10.96 -1.82
C ILE A 134 14.65 12.30 -2.27
N ARG A 135 14.99 12.76 -3.48
CA ARG A 135 14.43 14.02 -4.03
C ARG A 135 12.89 13.92 -4.19
N ILE A 136 12.36 12.74 -4.53
CA ILE A 136 10.91 12.49 -4.59
C ILE A 136 10.31 12.44 -3.18
N ILE A 137 10.94 11.73 -2.26
CA ILE A 137 10.47 11.59 -0.87
C ILE A 137 10.42 12.96 -0.18
N ASP A 138 11.42 13.82 -0.39
CA ASP A 138 11.52 15.12 0.25
C ASP A 138 10.64 16.20 -0.45
N THR A 139 9.48 15.79 -1.00
CA THR A 139 8.45 16.69 -1.56
C THR A 139 7.20 16.74 -0.67
N PRO A 140 6.45 17.86 -0.65
CA PRO A 140 5.23 17.96 0.14
C PRO A 140 4.19 16.87 -0.20
N GLN A 141 4.07 16.51 -1.47
CA GLN A 141 3.15 15.51 -1.98
C GLN A 141 3.45 14.11 -1.43
N PHE A 142 4.72 13.76 -1.28
CA PHE A 142 5.12 12.48 -0.69
C PHE A 142 5.06 12.54 0.85
N GLN A 143 5.50 13.63 1.46
CA GLN A 143 5.52 13.80 2.92
C GLN A 143 4.11 13.77 3.53
N ARG A 144 3.08 14.16 2.78
CA ARG A 144 1.68 14.08 3.23
C ARG A 144 1.26 12.65 3.62
N LEU A 145 1.86 11.62 3.03
CA LEU A 145 1.57 10.22 3.34
C LEU A 145 1.87 9.84 4.80
N ARG A 146 2.69 10.61 5.51
CA ARG A 146 2.93 10.47 6.97
C ARG A 146 1.67 10.69 7.81
N TYR A 147 0.68 11.35 7.24
CA TYR A 147 -0.56 11.74 7.89
C TYR A 147 -1.77 11.03 7.30
N VAL A 148 -1.56 9.91 6.60
CA VAL A 148 -2.61 9.04 6.05
C VAL A 148 -2.41 7.63 6.60
N LYS A 149 -3.28 7.21 7.52
CA LYS A 149 -3.24 5.87 8.13
C LYS A 149 -3.42 4.78 7.07
N GLN A 150 -2.50 3.81 7.05
CA GLN A 150 -2.56 2.65 6.14
C GLN A 150 -3.89 1.91 6.24
N LEU A 151 -4.38 1.70 7.46
CA LEU A 151 -5.54 0.88 7.75
C LEU A 151 -6.75 1.69 8.26
N GLY A 152 -6.78 3.00 8.04
CA GLY A 152 -7.92 3.86 8.34
C GLY A 152 -8.46 3.69 9.76
N GLY A 153 -9.77 3.51 9.90
CA GLY A 153 -10.47 3.32 11.17
C GLY A 153 -10.11 2.05 11.93
N THR A 154 -9.40 1.10 11.31
CA THR A 154 -8.87 -0.09 11.99
C THR A 154 -7.98 0.27 13.19
N TYR A 155 -7.31 1.43 13.15
CA TYR A 155 -6.51 1.96 14.25
C TYR A 155 -7.30 2.08 15.56
N TYR A 156 -8.59 2.38 15.50
CA TYR A 156 -9.46 2.48 16.68
C TYR A 156 -9.83 1.13 17.30
N VAL A 157 -9.48 0.02 16.63
CA VAL A 157 -9.69 -1.35 17.13
C VAL A 157 -8.36 -2.02 17.44
N PHE A 158 -7.37 -1.85 16.60
CA PHE A 158 -6.02 -2.38 16.74
C PHE A 158 -5.05 -1.22 17.00
N PRO A 159 -4.65 -0.97 18.26
CA PRO A 159 -3.77 0.17 18.57
C PRO A 159 -2.42 0.12 17.86
N GLY A 160 -1.96 -1.08 17.48
CA GLY A 160 -0.76 -1.27 16.68
C GLY A 160 -0.91 -0.84 15.20
N ALA A 161 -2.13 -0.70 14.68
CA ALA A 161 -2.41 -0.26 13.31
C ALA A 161 -2.19 1.26 13.14
N SER A 162 -1.10 1.79 13.66
CA SER A 162 -0.74 3.21 13.70
C SER A 162 0.16 3.66 12.55
N HIS A 163 0.62 2.73 11.73
CA HIS A 163 1.49 3.00 10.58
C HIS A 163 0.73 3.69 9.44
N ASN A 164 1.49 4.35 8.59
CA ASN A 164 0.96 5.23 7.56
C ASN A 164 1.39 4.79 6.16
N ARG A 165 0.82 5.39 5.14
CA ARG A 165 1.18 5.15 3.74
C ARG A 165 2.63 5.49 3.42
N PHE A 166 3.26 6.37 4.20
CA PHE A 166 4.63 6.78 4.01
C PHE A 166 5.60 5.61 4.12
N GLU A 167 5.61 4.88 5.24
CA GLU A 167 6.52 3.76 5.45
C GLU A 167 6.22 2.56 4.54
N HIS A 168 4.94 2.33 4.21
CA HIS A 168 4.54 1.35 3.21
C HIS A 168 5.13 1.68 1.82
N SER A 169 4.97 2.91 1.36
CA SER A 169 5.52 3.38 0.08
C SER A 169 7.04 3.20 0.00
N LEU A 170 7.77 3.46 1.09
CA LEU A 170 9.21 3.18 1.17
C LEU A 170 9.50 1.69 1.00
N GLY A 171 8.76 0.83 1.68
CA GLY A 171 8.90 -0.62 1.61
C GLY A 171 8.63 -1.17 0.22
N VAL A 172 7.58 -0.68 -0.45
CA VAL A 172 7.22 -1.10 -1.82
C VAL A 172 8.31 -0.69 -2.81
N GLY A 173 8.80 0.56 -2.74
CA GLY A 173 9.91 1.02 -3.58
C GLY A 173 11.18 0.18 -3.38
N TYR A 174 11.49 -0.19 -2.15
CA TYR A 174 12.62 -1.06 -1.79
C TYR A 174 12.45 -2.47 -2.37
N LEU A 175 11.30 -3.10 -2.16
CA LEU A 175 11.04 -4.46 -2.68
C LEU A 175 11.04 -4.50 -4.21
N ALA A 176 10.53 -3.45 -4.86
CA ALA A 176 10.59 -3.29 -6.30
C ALA A 176 12.05 -3.31 -6.79
N GLY A 177 12.92 -2.55 -6.15
CA GLY A 177 14.36 -2.56 -6.41
C GLY A 177 15.00 -3.93 -6.17
N CYS A 178 14.63 -4.62 -5.09
CA CYS A 178 15.15 -5.96 -4.78
C CYS A 178 14.78 -6.99 -5.86
N LEU A 179 13.52 -6.97 -6.33
CA LEU A 179 13.06 -7.90 -7.36
C LEU A 179 13.74 -7.63 -8.70
N VAL A 180 13.79 -6.37 -9.15
CA VAL A 180 14.44 -5.99 -10.39
C VAL A 180 15.92 -6.37 -10.39
N ARG A 181 16.62 -6.09 -9.29
CA ARG A 181 18.04 -6.46 -9.12
C ARG A 181 18.23 -7.97 -9.22
N ALA A 182 17.40 -8.74 -8.51
CA ALA A 182 17.48 -10.20 -8.55
C ALA A 182 17.24 -10.78 -9.96
N LEU A 183 16.32 -10.21 -10.73
CA LEU A 183 16.08 -10.61 -12.13
C LEU A 183 17.27 -10.25 -13.01
N ARG A 184 17.80 -9.04 -12.89
CA ARG A 184 18.95 -8.56 -13.68
C ARG A 184 20.21 -9.38 -13.45
N GLU A 185 20.51 -9.71 -12.18
CA GLU A 185 21.68 -10.50 -11.83
C GLU A 185 21.58 -11.95 -12.32
N LYS A 186 20.39 -12.54 -12.30
CA LYS A 186 20.16 -13.92 -12.71
C LYS A 186 20.02 -14.09 -14.21
N GLN A 187 19.54 -13.06 -14.91
CA GLN A 187 19.21 -13.08 -16.34
C GLN A 187 19.70 -11.81 -17.02
N PRO A 188 21.02 -11.67 -17.25
CA PRO A 188 21.57 -10.51 -17.96
C PRO A 188 20.99 -10.34 -19.38
N GLU A 189 20.53 -11.45 -19.98
CA GLU A 189 19.87 -11.46 -21.29
C GLU A 189 18.57 -10.63 -21.36
N LEU A 190 17.96 -10.32 -20.22
CA LEU A 190 16.78 -9.44 -20.15
C LEU A 190 17.12 -7.97 -20.42
N MET A 191 18.40 -7.63 -20.42
CA MET A 191 18.90 -6.28 -20.67
C MET A 191 18.21 -5.21 -19.81
N ILE A 192 17.98 -5.52 -18.51
CA ILE A 192 17.37 -4.57 -17.58
C ILE A 192 18.36 -3.45 -17.32
N SER A 193 18.03 -2.25 -17.78
CA SER A 193 18.88 -1.06 -17.58
C SER A 193 18.74 -0.48 -16.16
N GLU A 194 19.68 0.36 -15.75
CA GLU A 194 19.54 1.15 -14.51
C GLU A 194 18.32 2.07 -14.58
N ARG A 195 18.05 2.63 -15.77
CA ARG A 195 16.88 3.43 -16.06
C ARG A 195 15.58 2.65 -15.81
N ASP A 196 15.47 1.39 -16.26
CA ASP A 196 14.33 0.51 -15.97
C ASP A 196 14.19 0.27 -14.46
N SER A 197 15.31 -0.05 -13.81
CA SER A 197 15.35 -0.31 -12.36
C SER A 197 14.89 0.89 -11.53
N LEU A 198 15.33 2.08 -11.92
CA LEU A 198 14.97 3.31 -11.21
C LEU A 198 13.50 3.68 -11.41
N CYS A 199 12.97 3.54 -12.64
CA CYS A 199 11.55 3.75 -12.93
C CYS A 199 10.63 2.83 -12.12
N VAL A 200 10.98 1.54 -12.01
CA VAL A 200 10.20 0.57 -11.23
C VAL A 200 10.23 0.91 -9.74
N GLN A 201 11.37 1.36 -9.20
CA GLN A 201 11.46 1.81 -7.82
C GLN A 201 10.63 3.08 -7.56
N ILE A 202 10.67 4.06 -8.48
CA ILE A 202 9.84 5.28 -8.40
C ILE A 202 8.36 4.91 -8.44
N ALA A 203 7.95 3.99 -9.31
CA ALA A 203 6.58 3.53 -9.39
C ALA A 203 6.12 2.88 -8.07
N GLY A 204 6.95 1.98 -7.50
CA GLY A 204 6.67 1.38 -6.20
C GLY A 204 6.58 2.41 -5.08
N LEU A 205 7.45 3.41 -5.09
CA LEU A 205 7.46 4.50 -4.10
C LEU A 205 6.19 5.37 -4.21
N CYS A 206 5.70 5.62 -5.43
CA CYS A 206 4.64 6.60 -5.72
C CYS A 206 3.26 5.99 -5.94
N HIS A 207 3.10 4.65 -5.85
CA HIS A 207 1.86 3.98 -6.23
C HIS A 207 0.65 4.38 -5.35
N ASP A 208 0.88 4.78 -4.10
CA ASP A 208 -0.14 5.12 -3.10
C ASP A 208 -0.31 6.64 -2.86
N LEU A 209 0.33 7.51 -3.66
CA LEU A 209 0.24 8.96 -3.53
C LEU A 209 -1.20 9.49 -3.57
N GLY A 210 -2.10 8.77 -4.21
CA GLY A 210 -3.50 9.15 -4.42
C GLY A 210 -4.45 8.75 -3.30
N HIS A 211 -3.98 8.12 -2.22
CA HIS A 211 -4.87 7.84 -1.10
C HIS A 211 -5.28 9.11 -0.36
N GLY A 212 -6.58 9.19 -0.04
CA GLY A 212 -7.15 10.25 0.79
C GLY A 212 -7.17 9.87 2.28
N PRO A 213 -7.79 10.74 3.10
CA PRO A 213 -7.93 10.51 4.55
C PRO A 213 -8.51 9.13 4.87
N PHE A 214 -7.88 8.44 5.83
CA PHE A 214 -8.28 7.10 6.25
C PHE A 214 -8.26 6.06 5.12
N SER A 215 -7.43 6.29 4.08
CA SER A 215 -7.18 5.33 2.99
C SER A 215 -8.46 4.86 2.28
N HIS A 216 -8.74 3.55 2.25
CA HIS A 216 -9.90 2.97 1.54
C HIS A 216 -11.27 3.42 2.07
N MET A 217 -11.36 4.02 3.25
CA MET A 217 -12.59 4.68 3.68
C MET A 217 -12.93 5.84 2.75
N PHE A 218 -11.94 6.61 2.31
CA PHE A 218 -12.11 7.77 1.46
C PHE A 218 -12.59 7.38 0.04
N ASP A 219 -11.84 6.54 -0.66
CA ASP A 219 -12.16 6.14 -2.04
C ASP A 219 -13.29 5.10 -2.14
N GLY A 220 -13.43 4.23 -1.14
CA GLY A 220 -14.40 3.15 -1.14
C GLY A 220 -15.77 3.50 -0.54
N ARG A 221 -15.86 4.52 0.33
CA ARG A 221 -17.10 4.90 1.01
C ARG A 221 -17.46 6.38 0.85
N PHE A 222 -16.55 7.30 1.18
CA PHE A 222 -16.86 8.74 1.20
C PHE A 222 -17.09 9.29 -0.21
N ILE A 223 -16.14 9.12 -1.13
CA ILE A 223 -16.27 9.68 -2.49
C ILE A 223 -17.50 9.15 -3.25
N PRO A 224 -17.82 7.84 -3.23
CA PRO A 224 -19.03 7.33 -3.89
C PRO A 224 -20.33 7.97 -3.38
N LEU A 225 -20.39 8.33 -2.08
CA LEU A 225 -21.56 8.98 -1.48
C LEU A 225 -21.59 10.48 -1.73
N ALA A 226 -20.44 11.16 -1.65
CA ALA A 226 -20.33 12.62 -1.83
C ALA A 226 -20.44 13.04 -3.31
N ARG A 227 -19.95 12.20 -4.23
CA ARG A 227 -19.87 12.48 -5.67
C ARG A 227 -20.55 11.35 -6.46
N GLN A 228 -21.87 11.24 -6.31
CA GLN A 228 -22.67 10.19 -6.97
C GLN A 228 -22.42 10.15 -8.48
N GLY A 229 -22.18 8.95 -9.03
CA GLY A 229 -21.87 8.72 -10.43
C GLY A 229 -20.40 8.89 -10.82
N LEU A 230 -19.54 9.44 -9.95
CA LEU A 230 -18.11 9.55 -10.20
C LEU A 230 -17.41 8.23 -9.85
N LYS A 231 -16.76 7.61 -10.85
CA LYS A 231 -15.92 6.42 -10.66
C LYS A 231 -14.47 6.82 -10.42
N TRP A 232 -14.18 7.36 -9.24
CA TRP A 232 -12.83 7.73 -8.86
C TRP A 232 -12.16 6.61 -8.06
N LYS A 233 -10.86 6.41 -8.30
CA LYS A 233 -10.02 5.44 -7.59
C LYS A 233 -8.70 6.09 -7.20
N HIS A 234 -8.12 5.63 -6.08
CA HIS A 234 -6.83 6.14 -5.61
C HIS A 234 -5.68 5.92 -6.61
N GLU A 235 -5.72 4.88 -7.46
CA GLU A 235 -4.70 4.68 -8.50
C GLU A 235 -4.69 5.84 -9.52
N GLN A 236 -5.86 6.36 -9.91
CA GLN A 236 -5.94 7.56 -10.74
C GLN A 236 -5.44 8.79 -9.97
N GLY A 237 -5.80 8.89 -8.69
CA GLY A 237 -5.27 9.92 -7.80
C GLY A 237 -3.74 9.86 -7.69
N SER A 238 -3.15 8.67 -7.65
CA SER A 238 -1.69 8.47 -7.59
C SER A 238 -0.99 8.94 -8.85
N ILE A 239 -1.56 8.68 -10.03
CA ILE A 239 -1.05 9.19 -11.30
C ILE A 239 -1.05 10.72 -11.31
N ASN A 240 -2.18 11.33 -10.96
CA ASN A 240 -2.35 12.78 -10.97
C ASN A 240 -1.41 13.45 -9.96
N MET A 241 -1.31 12.89 -8.75
CA MET A 241 -0.43 13.40 -7.70
C MET A 241 1.05 13.23 -8.06
N PHE A 242 1.44 12.13 -8.70
CA PHE A 242 2.80 11.93 -9.19
C PHE A 242 3.17 12.97 -10.24
N GLU A 243 2.29 13.25 -11.18
CA GLU A 243 2.51 14.28 -12.21
C GLU A 243 2.61 15.67 -11.59
N HIS A 244 1.73 15.99 -10.64
CA HIS A 244 1.80 17.23 -9.87
C HIS A 244 3.11 17.32 -9.07
N LEU A 245 3.52 16.26 -8.39
CA LEU A 245 4.80 16.17 -7.66
C LEU A 245 5.99 16.48 -8.56
N VAL A 246 6.06 15.85 -9.74
CA VAL A 246 7.17 16.05 -10.68
C VAL A 246 7.22 17.49 -11.18
N ASN A 247 6.06 18.04 -11.56
CA ASN A 247 5.98 19.38 -12.17
C ASN A 247 6.20 20.50 -11.16
N SER A 248 5.56 20.43 -9.99
CA SER A 248 5.63 21.50 -8.97
C SER A 248 6.95 21.58 -8.24
N ASN A 249 7.77 20.52 -8.27
CA ASN A 249 9.08 20.49 -7.63
C ASN A 249 10.26 20.50 -8.63
N GLY A 250 10.01 20.75 -9.93
CA GLY A 250 11.05 20.84 -10.94
C GLY A 250 11.87 19.54 -11.10
N LEU A 251 11.23 18.37 -10.91
CA LEU A 251 11.95 17.12 -10.90
C LEU A 251 12.30 16.57 -12.28
N ARG A 252 11.77 17.14 -13.37
CA ARG A 252 12.12 16.71 -14.73
C ARG A 252 13.61 16.82 -14.99
N ASP A 253 14.19 17.99 -14.74
CA ASP A 253 15.62 18.23 -14.89
C ASP A 253 16.48 17.32 -13.97
N VAL A 254 15.98 17.05 -12.78
CA VAL A 254 16.65 16.13 -11.84
C VAL A 254 16.59 14.69 -12.34
N MET A 255 15.47 14.26 -12.92
CA MET A 255 15.36 12.92 -13.54
C MET A 255 16.35 12.76 -14.68
N GLU A 256 16.51 13.77 -15.55
CA GLU A 256 17.50 13.78 -16.64
C GLU A 256 18.93 13.68 -16.11
N GLN A 257 19.28 14.40 -15.04
CA GLN A 257 20.60 14.31 -14.41
C GLN A 257 20.96 12.90 -13.94
N TYR A 258 19.94 12.10 -13.59
CA TYR A 258 20.10 10.68 -13.21
C TYR A 258 19.87 9.71 -14.38
N GLY A 259 19.87 10.20 -15.63
CA GLY A 259 19.84 9.38 -16.84
C GLY A 259 18.46 8.87 -17.24
N LEU A 260 17.38 9.44 -16.69
CA LEU A 260 16.03 9.18 -17.15
C LEU A 260 15.68 10.09 -18.34
N VAL A 261 14.73 9.64 -19.16
CA VAL A 261 14.12 10.42 -20.23
C VAL A 261 12.68 10.72 -19.80
N PRO A 262 12.40 11.93 -19.23
CA PRO A 262 11.13 12.23 -18.59
C PRO A 262 9.90 11.92 -19.43
N GLU A 263 9.94 12.19 -20.75
CA GLU A 263 8.80 11.98 -21.64
C GLU A 263 8.39 10.50 -21.76
N GLU A 264 9.36 9.58 -21.78
CA GLU A 264 9.12 8.16 -21.84
C GLU A 264 8.91 7.56 -20.44
N ASP A 265 9.77 7.97 -19.48
CA ASP A 265 9.85 7.33 -18.18
C ASP A 265 8.70 7.71 -17.26
N ILE A 266 8.19 8.95 -17.34
CA ILE A 266 6.97 9.36 -16.62
C ILE A 266 5.77 8.53 -17.13
N CYS A 267 5.67 8.31 -18.44
CA CYS A 267 4.65 7.44 -19.02
C CYS A 267 4.78 6.01 -18.47
N PHE A 268 5.98 5.44 -18.47
CA PHE A 268 6.25 4.12 -17.96
C PHE A 268 5.92 3.98 -16.45
N ILE A 269 6.33 4.95 -15.63
CA ILE A 269 6.03 4.98 -14.19
C ILE A 269 4.51 5.02 -13.94
N LYS A 270 3.78 5.86 -14.66
CA LYS A 270 2.31 5.96 -14.57
C LYS A 270 1.63 4.63 -14.93
N GLU A 271 2.10 3.96 -15.98
CA GLU A 271 1.60 2.65 -16.40
C GLU A 271 1.90 1.55 -15.37
N LEU A 272 3.04 1.61 -14.68
CA LEU A 272 3.39 0.68 -13.60
C LEU A 272 2.47 0.86 -12.37
N ILE A 273 2.02 2.08 -12.10
CA ILE A 273 1.14 2.41 -10.97
C ILE A 273 -0.29 1.93 -11.24
N ALA A 274 -0.89 2.31 -12.36
CA ALA A 274 -2.31 2.05 -12.61
C ALA A 274 -2.60 0.80 -13.45
N GLY A 275 -1.60 0.26 -14.12
CA GLY A 275 -1.76 -0.80 -15.11
C GLY A 275 -2.05 -0.26 -16.52
N PRO A 276 -2.39 -1.13 -17.47
CA PRO A 276 -2.56 -0.73 -18.86
C PRO A 276 -3.75 0.21 -19.02
N PRO A 277 -3.67 1.16 -19.96
CA PRO A 277 -4.84 1.88 -20.41
C PRO A 277 -5.87 0.90 -20.99
N GLU A 278 -7.15 1.26 -20.90
CA GLU A 278 -8.22 0.44 -21.50
C GLU A 278 -7.94 0.24 -22.99
N SER A 279 -7.73 -1.01 -23.41
CA SER A 279 -7.52 -1.37 -24.81
C SER A 279 -8.75 -2.07 -25.36
N PRO A 280 -9.23 -1.69 -26.55
CA PRO A 280 -10.38 -2.33 -27.18
C PRO A 280 -10.12 -3.79 -27.61
N THR A 281 -8.86 -4.24 -27.65
CA THR A 281 -8.48 -5.61 -28.02
C THR A 281 -7.49 -6.18 -27.02
N LYS A 282 -7.84 -7.32 -26.40
CA LYS A 282 -7.02 -8.01 -25.38
C LYS A 282 -5.64 -8.49 -25.90
N ASP A 283 -5.47 -8.59 -27.20
CA ASP A 283 -4.26 -9.17 -27.82
C ASP A 283 -3.20 -8.13 -28.21
N LEU A 284 -3.52 -6.84 -28.23
CA LEU A 284 -2.56 -5.79 -28.54
C LEU A 284 -1.78 -5.36 -27.28
N TRP A 285 -0.48 -5.08 -27.49
CA TRP A 285 0.36 -4.45 -26.48
C TRP A 285 -0.08 -2.99 -26.30
N ALA A 286 -0.75 -2.69 -25.19
CA ALA A 286 -1.36 -1.38 -24.94
C ALA A 286 -0.41 -0.38 -24.24
N TYR A 287 0.69 -0.87 -23.66
CA TYR A 287 1.65 -0.02 -22.97
C TYR A 287 2.52 0.76 -23.94
N LYS A 288 2.86 2.00 -23.57
CA LYS A 288 3.67 2.94 -24.38
C LYS A 288 5.07 3.14 -23.79
N GLY A 289 5.19 3.04 -22.45
CA GLY A 289 6.43 3.35 -21.75
C GLY A 289 7.56 2.37 -22.03
N ARG A 290 7.24 1.09 -22.27
CA ARG A 290 8.24 0.07 -22.64
C ARG A 290 7.68 -0.90 -23.67
N PRO A 291 8.54 -1.47 -24.54
CA PRO A 291 8.14 -2.46 -25.54
C PRO A 291 7.78 -3.81 -24.89
N ILE A 292 7.18 -4.70 -25.70
CA ILE A 292 6.65 -6.00 -25.27
C ILE A 292 7.73 -6.91 -24.66
N GLU A 293 8.98 -6.77 -25.06
CA GLU A 293 10.14 -7.49 -24.55
C GLU A 293 10.43 -7.13 -23.08
N LYS A 294 9.85 -6.04 -22.58
CA LYS A 294 9.92 -5.60 -21.18
C LYS A 294 8.62 -5.86 -20.39
N SER A 295 7.72 -6.70 -20.92
CA SER A 295 6.39 -6.94 -20.35
C SER A 295 6.43 -7.40 -18.89
N PHE A 296 7.45 -8.13 -18.48
CA PHE A 296 7.63 -8.60 -17.09
C PHE A 296 7.81 -7.45 -16.08
N LEU A 297 8.29 -6.28 -16.48
CA LEU A 297 8.45 -5.12 -15.60
C LEU A 297 7.10 -4.63 -15.07
N TYR A 298 6.04 -4.76 -15.87
CA TYR A 298 4.68 -4.38 -15.49
C TYR A 298 4.01 -5.36 -14.49
N GLU A 299 4.68 -6.46 -14.16
CA GLU A 299 4.22 -7.43 -13.15
C GLU A 299 4.82 -7.20 -11.76
N ILE A 300 5.63 -6.14 -11.56
CA ILE A 300 6.39 -5.93 -10.32
C ILE A 300 5.58 -5.16 -9.28
N VAL A 301 5.06 -3.97 -9.63
CA VAL A 301 4.42 -3.03 -8.69
C VAL A 301 2.92 -3.30 -8.56
N ALA A 302 2.21 -3.43 -9.67
CA ALA A 302 0.77 -3.68 -9.69
C ALA A 302 0.43 -4.75 -10.73
N ASN A 303 0.52 -6.01 -10.34
CA ASN A 303 0.37 -7.16 -11.23
C ASN A 303 -1.11 -7.46 -11.52
N LYS A 304 -1.65 -6.87 -12.58
CA LYS A 304 -3.05 -7.07 -13.00
C LYS A 304 -3.35 -8.48 -13.52
N ARG A 305 -2.32 -9.31 -13.80
CA ARG A 305 -2.49 -10.67 -14.34
C ARG A 305 -2.81 -11.71 -13.27
N ASN A 306 -2.13 -11.66 -12.13
CA ASN A 306 -2.30 -12.65 -11.06
C ASN A 306 -2.26 -12.06 -9.65
N GLY A 307 -2.06 -10.76 -9.51
CA GLY A 307 -2.06 -10.08 -8.22
C GLY A 307 -0.84 -10.39 -7.33
N ILE A 308 0.22 -10.99 -7.87
CA ILE A 308 1.47 -11.26 -7.12
C ILE A 308 2.43 -10.11 -7.39
N ASP A 309 2.50 -9.15 -6.49
CA ASP A 309 3.27 -7.92 -6.63
C ASP A 309 3.89 -7.47 -5.31
N VAL A 310 4.86 -6.58 -5.41
CA VAL A 310 5.63 -6.09 -4.25
C VAL A 310 4.79 -5.22 -3.31
N ASP A 311 3.70 -4.61 -3.80
CA ASP A 311 2.73 -3.92 -2.96
C ASP A 311 2.19 -4.86 -1.89
N LYS A 312 1.64 -6.01 -2.31
CA LYS A 312 1.13 -7.03 -1.39
C LYS A 312 2.20 -7.57 -0.46
N TRP A 313 3.43 -7.74 -0.93
CA TRP A 313 4.51 -8.29 -0.10
C TRP A 313 4.88 -7.36 1.04
N ASP A 314 4.90 -6.04 0.79
CA ASP A 314 5.14 -5.08 1.85
C ASP A 314 3.97 -5.05 2.84
N TYR A 315 2.73 -4.80 2.37
CA TYR A 315 1.64 -4.62 3.32
C TYR A 315 1.30 -5.91 4.07
N PHE A 316 1.48 -7.11 3.52
CA PHE A 316 1.32 -8.33 4.31
C PHE A 316 2.32 -8.41 5.45
N ALA A 317 3.59 -8.12 5.18
CA ALA A 317 4.61 -8.15 6.22
C ALA A 317 4.40 -7.02 7.25
N ARG A 318 4.12 -5.82 6.77
CA ARG A 318 3.95 -4.61 7.59
C ARG A 318 2.69 -4.66 8.43
N ASP A 319 1.55 -4.95 7.82
CA ASP A 319 0.27 -5.00 8.54
C ASP A 319 0.25 -6.16 9.54
N CYS A 320 0.74 -7.35 9.16
CA CYS A 320 0.86 -8.47 10.09
C CYS A 320 1.71 -8.11 11.31
N HIS A 321 2.84 -7.42 11.11
CA HIS A 321 3.69 -6.94 12.20
C HIS A 321 2.93 -5.99 13.14
N HIS A 322 2.29 -4.96 12.59
CA HIS A 322 1.58 -3.95 13.36
C HIS A 322 0.29 -4.45 14.01
N LEU A 323 -0.39 -5.42 13.40
CA LEU A 323 -1.61 -6.03 13.91
C LEU A 323 -1.36 -7.19 14.89
N GLY A 324 -0.13 -7.67 15.03
CA GLY A 324 0.18 -8.88 15.79
C GLY A 324 -0.41 -10.15 15.15
N ILE A 325 -0.49 -10.21 13.83
CA ILE A 325 -0.99 -11.34 13.05
C ILE A 325 0.20 -12.05 12.37
N GLN A 326 0.15 -13.38 12.30
CA GLN A 326 1.20 -14.16 11.64
C GLN A 326 1.15 -13.96 10.11
N ASN A 327 2.27 -13.58 9.50
CA ASN A 327 2.46 -13.65 8.06
C ASN A 327 3.08 -15.00 7.70
N SER A 328 2.40 -15.78 6.85
CA SER A 328 2.89 -17.09 6.40
C SER A 328 3.61 -17.03 5.05
N PHE A 329 3.59 -15.89 4.37
CA PHE A 329 4.22 -15.71 3.07
C PHE A 329 5.68 -15.24 3.19
N ASP A 330 6.59 -15.93 2.53
CA ASP A 330 8.01 -15.58 2.44
C ASP A 330 8.33 -14.92 1.09
N HIS A 331 8.27 -13.58 1.05
CA HIS A 331 8.59 -12.80 -0.15
C HIS A 331 10.09 -12.86 -0.52
N LYS A 332 10.99 -13.00 0.48
CA LYS A 332 12.44 -13.10 0.21
C LYS A 332 12.75 -14.38 -0.55
N ARG A 333 12.07 -15.46 -0.17
CA ARG A 333 12.16 -16.73 -0.86
C ARG A 333 11.58 -16.66 -2.26
N PHE A 334 10.46 -15.93 -2.47
CA PHE A 334 9.93 -15.71 -3.81
C PHE A 334 10.95 -14.96 -4.70
N ILE A 335 11.54 -13.86 -4.23
CA ILE A 335 12.58 -13.10 -4.95
C ILE A 335 13.75 -14.00 -5.32
N GLN A 336 14.17 -14.89 -4.40
CA GLN A 336 15.25 -15.84 -4.62
C GLN A 336 14.96 -16.82 -5.76
N PHE A 337 13.70 -17.19 -5.99
CA PHE A 337 13.29 -18.12 -7.03
C PHE A 337 12.53 -17.48 -8.19
N ALA A 338 12.44 -16.15 -8.21
CA ALA A 338 11.87 -15.43 -9.35
C ALA A 338 12.77 -15.55 -10.58
N ARG A 339 12.16 -15.74 -11.74
CA ARG A 339 12.78 -15.82 -13.05
C ARG A 339 11.79 -15.34 -14.10
N VAL A 340 12.28 -14.77 -15.19
CA VAL A 340 11.45 -14.40 -16.35
C VAL A 340 11.48 -15.56 -17.34
N CYS A 341 10.30 -15.97 -17.80
CA CYS A 341 10.14 -16.97 -18.85
C CYS A 341 9.26 -16.40 -19.99
N GLN A 342 9.50 -16.86 -21.20
CA GLN A 342 8.68 -16.52 -22.33
C GLN A 342 7.45 -17.43 -22.40
N VAL A 343 6.27 -16.82 -22.50
CA VAL A 343 4.99 -17.50 -22.72
C VAL A 343 4.32 -16.80 -23.89
N ASP A 344 4.01 -17.54 -24.92
CA ASP A 344 3.53 -17.01 -26.19
C ASP A 344 4.52 -15.96 -26.75
N LYS A 345 4.16 -14.72 -26.83
CA LYS A 345 5.05 -13.64 -27.31
C LYS A 345 5.42 -12.64 -26.18
N ARG A 346 5.12 -12.96 -24.92
CA ARG A 346 5.34 -12.08 -23.78
C ARG A 346 6.30 -12.70 -22.78
N LEU A 347 7.00 -11.86 -22.05
CA LEU A 347 7.87 -12.25 -20.94
C LEU A 347 7.11 -12.07 -19.63
N HIS A 348 7.10 -13.11 -18.79
CA HIS A 348 6.38 -13.15 -17.52
C HIS A 348 7.29 -13.52 -16.37
N ILE A 349 7.03 -12.95 -15.18
CA ILE A 349 7.68 -13.39 -13.95
C ILE A 349 7.10 -14.74 -13.56
N CYS A 350 7.98 -15.72 -13.44
CA CYS A 350 7.70 -17.08 -13.03
C CYS A 350 8.43 -17.39 -11.73
N THR A 351 8.01 -18.40 -11.02
CA THR A 351 8.72 -18.91 -9.86
C THR A 351 8.93 -20.41 -9.97
N ARG A 352 9.78 -20.95 -9.13
CA ARG A 352 10.06 -22.38 -9.16
C ARG A 352 8.82 -23.19 -8.72
N ASN A 353 8.59 -24.35 -9.34
CA ASN A 353 7.43 -25.20 -9.09
C ASN A 353 7.24 -25.56 -7.61
N LYS A 354 8.32 -25.74 -6.86
CA LYS A 354 8.26 -26.02 -5.40
C LYS A 354 7.72 -24.85 -4.56
N GLU A 355 7.61 -23.64 -5.12
CA GLU A 355 7.11 -22.43 -4.43
C GLU A 355 5.58 -22.28 -4.54
N VAL A 356 4.89 -23.20 -5.21
CA VAL A 356 3.43 -23.13 -5.36
C VAL A 356 2.71 -23.06 -4.01
N GLY A 357 3.16 -23.80 -3.01
CA GLY A 357 2.63 -23.73 -1.64
C GLY A 357 2.78 -22.35 -1.03
N ASN A 358 3.98 -21.74 -1.13
CA ASN A 358 4.24 -20.39 -0.65
C ASN A 358 3.30 -19.32 -1.28
N LEU A 359 2.90 -19.52 -2.55
CA LEU A 359 1.93 -18.62 -3.20
C LEU A 359 0.50 -18.82 -2.67
N TYR A 360 0.07 -20.05 -2.39
CA TYR A 360 -1.23 -20.25 -1.73
C TYR A 360 -1.25 -19.67 -0.32
N GLU A 361 -0.15 -19.76 0.43
CA GLU A 361 0.01 -19.11 1.74
C GLU A 361 -0.05 -17.60 1.64
N MET A 362 0.44 -16.99 0.54
CA MET A 362 0.30 -15.56 0.27
C MET A 362 -1.19 -15.15 0.22
N PHE A 363 -1.98 -15.83 -0.58
CA PHE A 363 -3.40 -15.53 -0.70
C PHE A 363 -4.20 -15.91 0.56
N HIS A 364 -3.76 -16.94 1.27
CA HIS A 364 -4.32 -17.26 2.58
C HIS A 364 -4.07 -16.14 3.60
N THR A 365 -2.84 -15.60 3.66
CA THR A 365 -2.51 -14.43 4.50
C THR A 365 -3.42 -13.24 4.17
N ARG A 366 -3.68 -12.97 2.86
CA ARG A 366 -4.63 -11.94 2.43
C ARG A 366 -5.99 -12.14 3.08
N ILE A 367 -6.59 -13.33 2.96
CA ILE A 367 -7.91 -13.61 3.52
C ILE A 367 -7.92 -13.52 5.05
N CYS A 368 -6.87 -13.99 5.71
CA CYS A 368 -6.73 -13.84 7.16
C CYS A 368 -6.72 -12.37 7.60
N LEU A 369 -5.98 -11.50 6.91
CA LEU A 369 -5.94 -10.07 7.16
C LEU A 369 -7.31 -9.42 6.91
N TYR A 370 -7.98 -9.78 5.80
CA TYR A 370 -9.32 -9.26 5.49
C TYR A 370 -10.32 -9.60 6.59
N ARG A 371 -10.43 -10.88 6.98
CA ARG A 371 -11.39 -11.33 7.99
C ARG A 371 -11.10 -10.79 9.39
N ARG A 372 -9.83 -10.74 9.78
CA ARG A 372 -9.44 -10.41 11.17
C ARG A 372 -9.30 -8.91 11.41
N ALA A 373 -8.87 -8.15 10.39
CA ALA A 373 -8.54 -6.74 10.54
C ALA A 373 -9.27 -5.82 9.56
N TYR A 374 -9.06 -5.97 8.24
CA TYR A 374 -9.56 -5.01 7.26
C TYR A 374 -11.09 -4.95 7.20
N GLN A 375 -11.74 -6.08 7.43
CA GLN A 375 -13.19 -6.21 7.48
C GLN A 375 -13.67 -6.49 8.91
N HIS A 376 -12.97 -5.98 9.92
CA HIS A 376 -13.42 -6.11 11.31
C HIS A 376 -14.71 -5.31 11.52
N LYS A 377 -15.73 -5.95 12.15
CA LYS A 377 -17.07 -5.36 12.30
C LYS A 377 -17.07 -3.97 12.92
N VAL A 378 -16.24 -3.73 13.95
CA VAL A 378 -16.15 -2.42 14.62
C VAL A 378 -15.26 -1.46 13.81
N GLY A 379 -14.21 -1.94 13.15
CA GLY A 379 -13.38 -1.10 12.26
C GLY A 379 -14.21 -0.51 11.12
N ASN A 380 -14.96 -1.36 10.40
CA ASN A 380 -15.87 -0.92 9.33
C ASN A 380 -16.94 0.05 9.83
N LEU A 381 -17.48 -0.19 11.03
CA LEU A 381 -18.45 0.71 11.62
C LEU A 381 -17.86 2.11 11.85
N ILE A 382 -16.63 2.19 12.33
CA ILE A 382 -15.94 3.45 12.57
C ILE A 382 -15.68 4.16 11.24
N ASP A 383 -15.24 3.44 10.19
CA ASP A 383 -15.09 4.01 8.84
C ASP A 383 -16.43 4.56 8.29
N ILE A 384 -17.54 3.88 8.54
CA ILE A 384 -18.88 4.36 8.18
C ILE A 384 -19.21 5.66 8.93
N MET A 385 -18.96 5.71 10.23
CA MET A 385 -19.21 6.91 11.05
C MET A 385 -18.32 8.08 10.63
N ILE A 386 -17.04 7.85 10.33
CA ILE A 386 -16.13 8.89 9.81
C ILE A 386 -16.63 9.40 8.46
N SER A 387 -17.02 8.50 7.55
CA SER A 387 -17.58 8.87 6.25
C SER A 387 -18.84 9.70 6.40
N GLU A 388 -19.75 9.35 7.31
CA GLU A 388 -20.98 10.11 7.60
C GLU A 388 -20.64 11.52 8.13
N ALA A 389 -19.67 11.63 9.02
CA ALA A 389 -19.20 12.92 9.52
C ALA A 389 -18.58 13.79 8.42
N PHE A 390 -17.77 13.20 7.54
CA PHE A 390 -17.18 13.92 6.41
C PHE A 390 -18.24 14.41 5.43
N LEU A 391 -19.28 13.62 5.14
CA LEU A 391 -20.40 14.04 4.30
C LEU A 391 -21.12 15.26 4.87
N LYS A 392 -21.33 15.31 6.19
CA LYS A 392 -21.94 16.46 6.86
C LYS A 392 -21.04 17.69 6.92
N ALA A 393 -19.72 17.49 6.90
CA ALA A 393 -18.73 18.57 6.95
C ALA A 393 -18.34 19.10 5.56
N ASP A 394 -18.59 18.36 4.48
CA ASP A 394 -18.01 18.56 3.16
C ASP A 394 -18.18 20.00 2.64
N ASN A 395 -19.40 20.55 2.74
CA ASN A 395 -19.69 21.90 2.26
C ASN A 395 -19.09 23.04 3.13
N TYR A 396 -18.68 22.74 4.33
CA TYR A 396 -18.22 23.74 5.31
C TYR A 396 -16.71 23.77 5.48
N ILE A 397 -16.02 22.67 5.23
CA ILE A 397 -14.57 22.62 5.21
C ILE A 397 -14.07 23.15 3.85
N LYS A 398 -13.14 24.09 3.91
CA LYS A 398 -12.57 24.72 2.72
C LYS A 398 -11.06 24.58 2.69
N ILE A 399 -10.57 23.88 1.69
CA ILE A 399 -9.16 23.56 1.49
C ILE A 399 -8.63 24.45 0.36
N PRO A 400 -7.58 25.27 0.61
CA PRO A 400 -6.99 26.10 -0.42
C PRO A 400 -6.35 25.25 -1.53
N GLY A 401 -6.81 25.42 -2.76
CA GLY A 401 -6.28 24.79 -3.97
C GLY A 401 -5.45 25.74 -4.81
N SER A 402 -5.28 25.37 -6.08
CA SER A 402 -4.53 26.13 -7.08
C SER A 402 -5.26 27.44 -7.40
N GLU A 403 -4.49 28.46 -7.79
CA GLU A 403 -5.00 29.77 -8.24
C GLU A 403 -5.96 30.46 -7.27
N GLY A 404 -5.90 30.13 -5.97
CA GLY A 404 -6.78 30.70 -4.95
C GLY A 404 -8.17 30.06 -4.86
N ASN A 405 -8.42 28.99 -5.57
CA ASN A 405 -9.65 28.20 -5.46
C ASN A 405 -9.78 27.56 -4.08
N MET A 406 -11.01 27.44 -3.59
CA MET A 406 -11.31 26.77 -2.33
C MET A 406 -12.10 25.49 -2.60
N CYS A 407 -11.51 24.35 -2.31
CA CYS A 407 -12.10 23.03 -2.51
C CYS A 407 -12.82 22.55 -1.24
N CYS A 408 -13.89 21.76 -1.41
CA CYS A 408 -14.46 20.94 -0.35
C CYS A 408 -13.64 19.64 -0.17
N ILE A 409 -13.93 18.87 0.87
CA ILE A 409 -13.26 17.57 1.09
C ILE A 409 -13.42 16.68 -0.15
N SER A 410 -14.65 16.61 -0.72
CA SER A 410 -14.97 15.75 -1.88
C SER A 410 -14.43 16.28 -3.21
N THR A 411 -14.21 17.59 -3.34
CA THR A 411 -13.73 18.21 -4.59
C THR A 411 -12.21 18.40 -4.60
N ALA A 412 -11.53 18.21 -3.48
CA ALA A 412 -10.07 18.28 -3.41
C ALA A 412 -9.37 17.28 -4.34
N ILE A 413 -10.02 16.16 -4.69
CA ILE A 413 -9.51 15.17 -5.65
C ILE A 413 -9.34 15.70 -7.08
N ASP A 414 -9.99 16.81 -7.41
CA ASP A 414 -9.94 17.47 -8.72
C ASP A 414 -8.80 18.51 -8.79
N ASP A 415 -8.21 18.90 -7.65
CA ASP A 415 -7.12 19.87 -7.51
C ASP A 415 -5.99 19.28 -6.66
N MET A 416 -4.87 18.94 -7.27
CA MET A 416 -3.76 18.26 -6.58
C MET A 416 -3.04 19.13 -5.54
N GLU A 417 -3.14 20.47 -5.64
CA GLU A 417 -2.65 21.39 -4.61
C GLU A 417 -3.53 21.31 -3.35
N ALA A 418 -4.85 21.29 -3.50
CA ALA A 418 -5.79 21.07 -2.41
C ALA A 418 -5.63 19.64 -1.85
N PHE A 419 -5.52 18.64 -2.73
CA PHE A 419 -5.42 17.25 -2.30
C PHE A 419 -4.11 16.98 -1.55
N THR A 420 -3.02 17.70 -1.85
CA THR A 420 -1.77 17.65 -1.07
C THR A 420 -1.97 18.06 0.39
N LYS A 421 -2.93 18.94 0.68
CA LYS A 421 -3.24 19.43 2.03
C LYS A 421 -4.25 18.57 2.78
N LEU A 422 -4.96 17.69 2.08
CA LEU A 422 -6.00 16.83 2.65
C LEU A 422 -5.40 15.54 3.21
N THR A 423 -5.50 15.34 4.53
CA THR A 423 -4.98 14.19 5.29
C THR A 423 -5.96 13.78 6.40
N ASP A 424 -5.64 12.76 7.19
CA ASP A 424 -6.43 12.33 8.35
C ASP A 424 -6.65 13.46 9.39
N ASN A 425 -5.83 14.51 9.36
CA ASN A 425 -5.96 15.66 10.26
C ASN A 425 -7.33 16.35 10.15
N ILE A 426 -8.03 16.19 9.02
CA ILE A 426 -9.38 16.70 8.82
C ILE A 426 -10.34 16.20 9.92
N PHE A 427 -10.13 15.00 10.45
CA PHE A 427 -10.91 14.47 11.59
C PHE A 427 -10.81 15.39 12.82
N LEU A 428 -9.59 15.78 13.19
CA LEU A 428 -9.35 16.66 14.34
C LEU A 428 -9.80 18.10 14.05
N GLU A 429 -9.68 18.56 12.81
CA GLU A 429 -10.17 19.87 12.41
C GLU A 429 -11.69 19.98 12.59
N ILE A 430 -12.45 18.99 12.14
CA ILE A 430 -13.90 18.92 12.36
C ILE A 430 -14.23 18.81 13.86
N LEU A 431 -13.54 17.89 14.56
CA LEU A 431 -13.82 17.59 15.97
C LEU A 431 -13.62 18.80 16.90
N HIS A 432 -12.59 19.59 16.63
CA HIS A 432 -12.24 20.75 17.46
C HIS A 432 -12.81 22.08 16.94
N SER A 433 -13.52 22.06 15.81
CA SER A 433 -14.15 23.25 15.25
C SER A 433 -15.22 23.81 16.17
N THR A 434 -15.30 25.14 16.23
CA THR A 434 -16.39 25.88 16.92
C THR A 434 -17.49 26.31 15.96
N ASP A 435 -17.36 26.04 14.66
CA ASP A 435 -18.37 26.39 13.65
C ASP A 435 -19.69 25.63 13.96
N PRO A 436 -20.82 26.35 14.11
CA PRO A 436 -22.13 25.74 14.30
C PRO A 436 -22.52 24.79 13.16
N ASN A 437 -22.12 25.08 11.94
CA ASN A 437 -22.42 24.27 10.76
C ASN A 437 -21.78 22.89 10.81
N LEU A 438 -20.71 22.72 11.57
CA LEU A 438 -20.02 21.43 11.78
C LEU A 438 -20.55 20.67 13.00
N SER A 439 -21.60 21.16 13.67
CA SER A 439 -22.10 20.54 14.92
C SER A 439 -22.49 19.09 14.74
N GLU A 440 -23.21 18.73 13.68
CA GLU A 440 -23.64 17.35 13.43
C GLU A 440 -22.45 16.41 13.14
N ALA A 441 -21.51 16.86 12.31
CA ALA A 441 -20.29 16.11 12.02
C ALA A 441 -19.46 15.88 13.29
N ARG A 442 -19.29 16.96 14.07
CA ARG A 442 -18.56 16.92 15.36
C ARG A 442 -19.18 15.93 16.36
N GLU A 443 -20.51 15.90 16.47
CA GLU A 443 -21.20 14.97 17.38
C GLU A 443 -20.99 13.51 16.97
N ILE A 444 -20.92 13.20 15.67
CA ILE A 444 -20.60 11.84 15.20
C ILE A 444 -19.17 11.48 15.59
N LEU A 445 -18.20 12.37 15.37
CA LEU A 445 -16.80 12.10 15.72
C LEU A 445 -16.58 11.97 17.23
N LYS A 446 -17.28 12.77 18.05
CA LYS A 446 -17.29 12.63 19.51
C LYS A 446 -17.82 11.27 19.96
N LYS A 447 -18.84 10.72 19.29
CA LYS A 447 -19.33 9.36 19.58
C LYS A 447 -18.24 8.32 19.36
N ILE A 448 -17.37 8.49 18.36
CA ILE A 448 -16.23 7.60 18.12
C ILE A 448 -15.22 7.71 19.28
N GLU A 449 -14.84 8.92 19.69
CA GLU A 449 -13.91 9.13 20.81
C GLU A 449 -14.44 8.58 22.13
N CYS A 450 -15.70 8.84 22.43
CA CYS A 450 -16.34 8.36 23.66
C CYS A 450 -16.78 6.90 23.57
N ARG A 451 -16.48 6.20 22.49
CA ARG A 451 -16.86 4.80 22.25
C ARG A 451 -18.38 4.57 22.28
N ASN A 452 -19.18 5.59 22.06
CA ASN A 452 -20.64 5.49 21.92
C ASN A 452 -21.02 5.19 20.46
N LEU A 453 -20.53 4.06 19.97
CA LEU A 453 -20.69 3.64 18.57
C LEU A 453 -22.11 3.18 18.29
N TYR A 454 -22.53 3.25 17.03
CA TYR A 454 -23.70 2.53 16.56
C TYR A 454 -23.60 1.05 16.91
N LYS A 455 -24.71 0.35 16.97
CA LYS A 455 -24.77 -1.02 17.49
C LYS A 455 -24.73 -2.04 16.35
N TYR A 456 -23.84 -3.00 16.48
CA TYR A 456 -23.82 -4.16 15.60
C TYR A 456 -25.05 -5.05 15.88
N VAL A 457 -25.87 -5.30 14.85
CA VAL A 457 -27.09 -6.09 14.94
C VAL A 457 -26.80 -7.57 14.66
N GLY A 458 -26.04 -7.83 13.62
CA GLY A 458 -25.67 -9.19 13.22
C GLY A 458 -25.13 -9.24 11.79
N GLU A 459 -24.75 -10.44 11.38
CA GLU A 459 -24.29 -10.71 10.01
C GLU A 459 -24.90 -11.99 9.44
N THR A 460 -24.98 -12.05 8.11
CA THR A 460 -25.43 -13.21 7.37
C THR A 460 -24.66 -13.32 6.06
N GLN A 461 -24.90 -14.40 5.33
CA GLN A 461 -24.33 -14.65 4.00
C GLN A 461 -25.43 -15.04 3.02
N PRO A 462 -25.33 -14.66 1.75
CA PRO A 462 -26.17 -15.22 0.70
C PRO A 462 -26.05 -16.75 0.64
N LYS A 463 -27.09 -17.44 0.17
CA LYS A 463 -27.00 -18.88 -0.09
C LYS A 463 -25.97 -19.16 -1.18
N LYS A 464 -25.44 -20.37 -1.19
CA LYS A 464 -24.45 -20.82 -2.17
C LYS A 464 -24.97 -20.58 -3.59
N GLY A 465 -24.24 -19.77 -4.36
CA GLY A 465 -24.56 -19.45 -5.76
C GLY A 465 -25.45 -18.21 -5.96
N SER A 466 -25.79 -17.47 -4.90
CA SER A 466 -26.46 -16.16 -5.00
C SER A 466 -25.54 -15.07 -4.43
N GLU A 467 -25.55 -13.91 -5.06
CA GLU A 467 -24.88 -12.69 -4.56
C GLU A 467 -25.88 -11.53 -4.58
N ILE A 468 -25.71 -10.56 -3.70
CA ILE A 468 -26.46 -9.31 -3.77
C ILE A 468 -25.71 -8.36 -4.69
N ASN A 469 -26.38 -7.84 -5.70
CA ASN A 469 -25.79 -6.88 -6.63
C ASN A 469 -25.58 -5.52 -5.97
N ARG A 470 -24.58 -4.77 -6.42
CA ARG A 470 -24.30 -3.42 -5.88
C ARG A 470 -25.46 -2.45 -6.04
N GLU A 471 -26.24 -2.61 -7.10
CA GLU A 471 -27.42 -1.79 -7.40
C GLU A 471 -28.53 -1.94 -6.34
N ASP A 472 -28.57 -3.08 -5.65
CA ASP A 472 -29.57 -3.38 -4.62
C ASP A 472 -29.19 -2.83 -3.23
N TYR A 473 -27.92 -2.40 -3.00
CA TYR A 473 -27.43 -2.08 -1.65
C TYR A 473 -28.20 -0.92 -1.00
N GLU A 474 -28.57 0.09 -1.76
CA GLU A 474 -29.30 1.27 -1.25
C GLU A 474 -30.72 0.90 -0.75
N GLY A 475 -31.33 -0.13 -1.31
CA GLY A 475 -32.66 -0.62 -0.92
C GLY A 475 -32.67 -1.46 0.35
N LEU A 476 -31.55 -2.06 0.74
CA LEU A 476 -31.49 -3.06 1.83
C LEU A 476 -31.96 -2.52 3.20
N PRO A 477 -31.61 -1.29 3.64
CA PRO A 477 -32.13 -0.74 4.90
C PRO A 477 -33.67 -0.66 4.90
N GLY A 478 -34.27 -0.28 3.76
CA GLY A 478 -35.73 -0.23 3.60
C GLY A 478 -36.38 -1.61 3.67
N GLU A 479 -35.78 -2.60 3.05
CA GLU A 479 -36.25 -3.99 3.13
C GLU A 479 -36.24 -4.53 4.55
N ILE A 480 -35.15 -4.29 5.31
CA ILE A 480 -35.04 -4.69 6.72
C ILE A 480 -36.14 -4.00 7.54
N ALA A 481 -36.35 -2.70 7.36
CA ALA A 481 -37.39 -1.95 8.07
C ALA A 481 -38.82 -2.44 7.75
N ASN A 482 -39.01 -3.05 6.57
CA ASN A 482 -40.32 -3.66 6.16
C ASN A 482 -40.51 -5.08 6.63
N ALA A 483 -39.45 -5.82 6.98
CA ALA A 483 -39.50 -7.20 7.48
C ALA A 483 -39.92 -7.22 8.96
N LYS A 484 -41.15 -6.74 9.24
CA LYS A 484 -41.66 -6.58 10.61
C LYS A 484 -41.82 -7.95 11.29
N PRO A 485 -41.39 -8.04 12.58
CA PRO A 485 -41.63 -9.26 13.37
C PRO A 485 -43.12 -9.48 13.64
N ASP A 486 -43.52 -10.75 13.75
CA ASP A 486 -44.92 -11.13 14.03
C ASP A 486 -45.42 -10.55 15.36
N VAL A 487 -44.52 -10.47 16.37
CA VAL A 487 -44.75 -9.76 17.62
C VAL A 487 -44.11 -8.38 17.49
N MET A 488 -44.94 -7.35 17.39
CA MET A 488 -44.44 -5.97 17.25
C MET A 488 -43.54 -5.58 18.42
N PRO A 489 -42.29 -5.19 18.14
CA PRO A 489 -41.42 -4.68 19.20
C PRO A 489 -41.95 -3.36 19.75
N LEU A 490 -41.61 -3.06 21.00
CA LEU A 490 -41.99 -1.80 21.65
C LEU A 490 -41.46 -0.54 20.93
N VAL A 491 -40.46 -0.72 20.10
CA VAL A 491 -39.82 0.37 19.33
C VAL A 491 -39.98 0.10 17.83
N LYS A 492 -40.56 1.06 17.11
CA LYS A 492 -40.63 1.05 15.65
C LYS A 492 -39.31 1.60 15.10
N LEU A 493 -38.70 0.85 14.18
CA LEU A 493 -37.51 1.25 13.43
C LEU A 493 -37.86 1.58 12.00
N THR A 494 -37.12 2.52 11.42
CA THR A 494 -37.23 2.97 10.03
C THR A 494 -35.97 2.62 9.25
N ALA A 495 -35.98 2.80 7.93
CA ALA A 495 -34.79 2.56 7.09
C ALA A 495 -33.56 3.36 7.53
N GLU A 496 -33.78 4.59 8.01
CA GLU A 496 -32.71 5.49 8.48
C GLU A 496 -32.00 5.00 9.75
N ASP A 497 -32.67 4.13 10.53
CA ASP A 497 -32.09 3.52 11.73
C ASP A 497 -31.12 2.37 11.40
N PHE A 498 -31.17 1.83 10.17
CA PHE A 498 -30.34 0.70 9.76
C PHE A 498 -29.20 1.13 8.85
N ILE A 499 -28.05 0.51 9.03
CA ILE A 499 -26.92 0.55 8.11
C ILE A 499 -26.63 -0.88 7.67
N VAL A 500 -26.56 -1.10 6.38
CA VAL A 500 -26.22 -2.39 5.78
C VAL A 500 -24.89 -2.29 5.06
N ASP A 501 -23.93 -3.09 5.49
CA ASP A 501 -22.59 -3.17 4.93
C ASP A 501 -22.40 -4.52 4.23
N VAL A 502 -22.32 -4.50 2.91
CA VAL A 502 -22.10 -5.70 2.09
C VAL A 502 -20.62 -5.82 1.78
N VAL A 503 -19.99 -6.78 2.43
CA VAL A 503 -18.55 -7.03 2.37
C VAL A 503 -18.28 -8.17 1.38
N SER A 504 -17.55 -7.88 0.31
CA SER A 504 -17.03 -8.91 -0.61
C SER A 504 -15.56 -9.16 -0.32
N MET A 505 -15.20 -10.41 -0.11
CA MET A 505 -13.81 -10.83 0.14
C MET A 505 -13.42 -11.87 -0.90
N ASP A 506 -12.26 -11.65 -1.53
CA ASP A 506 -11.73 -12.56 -2.54
C ASP A 506 -10.20 -12.72 -2.45
N TYR A 507 -9.69 -13.63 -3.25
CA TYR A 507 -8.24 -13.86 -3.41
C TYR A 507 -7.57 -12.82 -4.33
N GLY A 508 -8.26 -11.72 -4.71
CA GLY A 508 -7.75 -10.66 -5.58
C GLY A 508 -8.08 -10.84 -7.06
N MET A 509 -8.84 -11.88 -7.42
CA MET A 509 -9.29 -12.16 -8.79
C MET A 509 -10.74 -12.63 -8.85
N GLU A 510 -11.58 -12.11 -7.96
CA GLU A 510 -12.97 -12.49 -7.81
C GLU A 510 -13.14 -14.01 -7.58
N ASP A 511 -13.97 -14.70 -8.37
CA ASP A 511 -14.20 -16.15 -8.24
C ASP A 511 -13.05 -17.04 -8.72
N LYS A 512 -12.06 -16.44 -9.40
CA LYS A 512 -10.98 -17.21 -10.03
C LYS A 512 -9.85 -17.49 -9.04
N ASN A 513 -9.21 -18.65 -9.17
CA ASN A 513 -7.97 -18.95 -8.48
C ASN A 513 -6.82 -18.15 -9.11
N PRO A 514 -6.18 -17.22 -8.39
CA PRO A 514 -5.07 -16.44 -8.95
C PRO A 514 -3.89 -17.28 -9.41
N ILE A 515 -3.67 -18.46 -8.80
CA ILE A 515 -2.57 -19.36 -9.14
C ILE A 515 -2.71 -19.94 -10.54
N ASP A 516 -3.93 -20.03 -11.09
CA ASP A 516 -4.16 -20.46 -12.48
C ASP A 516 -3.52 -19.51 -13.51
N ASN A 517 -3.23 -18.26 -13.10
CA ASN A 517 -2.54 -17.27 -13.92
C ASN A 517 -1.03 -17.16 -13.62
N VAL A 518 -0.49 -18.07 -12.83
CA VAL A 518 0.95 -18.14 -12.54
C VAL A 518 1.62 -19.18 -13.43
N TYR A 519 2.83 -18.87 -13.86
CA TYR A 519 3.70 -19.81 -14.54
C TYR A 519 4.84 -20.22 -13.61
N PHE A 520 5.23 -21.49 -13.71
CA PHE A 520 6.29 -22.09 -12.91
C PHE A 520 7.37 -22.65 -13.82
N TYR A 521 8.58 -22.79 -13.32
CA TYR A 521 9.64 -23.52 -13.98
C TYR A 521 10.15 -24.67 -13.13
N CYS A 522 10.71 -25.71 -13.77
CA CYS A 522 11.26 -26.89 -13.11
C CYS A 522 12.79 -26.81 -12.98
N LYS A 523 13.37 -27.55 -12.03
CA LYS A 523 14.83 -27.64 -11.86
C LYS A 523 15.54 -28.22 -13.07
N SER A 524 14.88 -29.13 -13.77
CA SER A 524 15.42 -29.79 -14.97
C SER A 524 15.39 -28.90 -16.21
N ASN A 525 14.49 -27.90 -16.26
CA ASN A 525 14.36 -26.99 -17.38
C ASN A 525 13.89 -25.62 -16.89
N PHE A 526 14.80 -24.66 -16.83
CA PHE A 526 14.55 -23.29 -16.35
C PHE A 526 13.82 -22.41 -17.38
N ASN A 527 13.80 -22.81 -18.63
CA ASN A 527 13.28 -21.98 -19.74
C ASN A 527 11.89 -22.41 -20.20
N GLN A 528 11.38 -23.53 -19.72
CA GLN A 528 10.05 -24.01 -20.08
C GLN A 528 9.06 -23.71 -18.97
N PRO A 529 8.15 -22.73 -19.17
CA PRO A 529 7.09 -22.44 -18.24
C PRO A 529 6.04 -23.54 -18.24
N VAL A 530 5.56 -23.90 -17.03
CA VAL A 530 4.50 -24.88 -16.81
C VAL A 530 3.42 -24.30 -15.90
N LYS A 531 2.21 -24.79 -16.02
CA LYS A 531 1.11 -24.55 -15.08
C LYS A 531 0.99 -25.70 -14.11
N ILE A 532 0.53 -25.43 -12.89
CA ILE A 532 0.30 -26.44 -11.86
C ILE A 532 -1.17 -26.35 -11.47
N ALA A 533 -1.90 -27.44 -11.65
CA ALA A 533 -3.31 -27.50 -11.28
C ALA A 533 -3.47 -27.61 -9.74
N LYS A 534 -4.56 -27.09 -9.21
CA LYS A 534 -4.87 -27.06 -7.78
C LYS A 534 -4.81 -28.45 -7.12
N ASP A 535 -5.35 -29.46 -7.77
CA ASP A 535 -5.39 -30.84 -7.31
C ASP A 535 -4.02 -31.51 -7.21
N GLN A 536 -3.02 -31.01 -7.97
CA GLN A 536 -1.63 -31.43 -7.88
C GLN A 536 -0.89 -30.87 -6.65
N VAL A 537 -1.46 -29.84 -6.00
CA VAL A 537 -0.82 -29.18 -4.85
C VAL A 537 -1.31 -29.75 -3.54
N SER A 538 -2.62 -29.72 -3.28
CA SER A 538 -3.21 -30.22 -2.05
C SER A 538 -4.75 -30.33 -2.16
N GLN A 539 -5.30 -31.31 -1.45
CA GLN A 539 -6.76 -31.47 -1.29
C GLN A 539 -7.35 -30.49 -0.24
N PHE A 540 -6.52 -29.82 0.55
CA PHE A 540 -6.96 -28.87 1.59
C PHE A 540 -7.13 -27.42 1.08
N LEU A 541 -6.90 -27.17 -0.21
CA LEU A 541 -7.07 -25.85 -0.78
C LEU A 541 -8.55 -25.50 -0.94
N PRO A 542 -8.94 -24.21 -0.81
CA PRO A 542 -10.33 -23.81 -0.89
C PRO A 542 -10.94 -24.09 -2.27
N ASP A 543 -12.23 -24.44 -2.28
CA ASP A 543 -12.99 -24.60 -3.52
C ASP A 543 -13.59 -23.30 -4.03
N LYS A 544 -13.69 -22.29 -3.16
CA LYS A 544 -14.20 -20.96 -3.48
C LYS A 544 -13.15 -19.92 -3.19
N PHE A 545 -13.01 -18.94 -4.08
CA PHE A 545 -12.06 -17.86 -4.01
C PHE A 545 -12.68 -16.49 -3.74
N LYS A 546 -14.03 -16.45 -3.61
CA LYS A 546 -14.81 -15.26 -3.25
C LYS A 546 -15.92 -15.63 -2.28
N GLU A 547 -16.21 -14.74 -1.35
CA GLU A 547 -17.38 -14.81 -0.47
C GLU A 547 -17.97 -13.42 -0.24
N GLN A 548 -19.27 -13.36 0.03
CA GLN A 548 -19.98 -12.14 0.37
C GLN A 548 -20.59 -12.29 1.77
N GLN A 549 -20.45 -11.25 2.58
CA GLN A 549 -20.96 -11.16 3.94
C GLN A 549 -21.81 -9.90 4.07
N ILE A 550 -22.97 -9.99 4.68
CA ILE A 550 -23.89 -8.88 4.89
C ILE A 550 -23.94 -8.58 6.36
N ARG A 551 -23.58 -7.39 6.76
CA ARG A 551 -23.58 -6.88 8.14
C ARG A 551 -24.62 -5.82 8.31
N VAL A 552 -25.30 -5.84 9.44
CA VAL A 552 -26.31 -4.86 9.78
C VAL A 552 -25.94 -4.18 11.09
N TYR A 553 -26.09 -2.85 11.12
CA TYR A 553 -25.92 -2.02 12.30
C TYR A 553 -27.17 -1.18 12.52
N CYS A 554 -27.38 -0.76 13.79
CA CYS A 554 -28.46 0.14 14.18
C CYS A 554 -27.87 1.45 14.73
N LYS A 555 -28.36 2.58 14.25
CA LYS A 555 -27.93 3.92 14.72
C LYS A 555 -28.41 4.23 16.14
N LYS A 556 -29.52 3.63 16.57
CA LYS A 556 -29.99 3.70 17.94
C LYS A 556 -29.15 2.80 18.85
N THR A 557 -28.82 3.29 20.03
CA THR A 557 -27.85 2.64 20.92
C THR A 557 -28.46 1.99 22.14
N ASP A 558 -29.75 2.22 22.39
CA ASP A 558 -30.46 1.65 23.53
C ASP A 558 -30.83 0.16 23.32
N GLU A 559 -30.92 -0.60 24.40
CA GLU A 559 -31.15 -2.05 24.36
C GLU A 559 -32.47 -2.45 23.69
N LYS A 560 -33.53 -1.63 23.86
CA LYS A 560 -34.86 -1.94 23.27
C LYS A 560 -34.81 -1.78 21.76
N SER A 561 -34.15 -0.73 21.26
CA SER A 561 -33.95 -0.53 19.82
C SER A 561 -33.05 -1.61 19.22
N LEU A 562 -31.99 -2.01 19.93
CA LEU A 562 -31.12 -3.09 19.47
C LEU A 562 -31.87 -4.41 19.39
N TYR A 563 -32.64 -4.77 20.41
CA TYR A 563 -33.46 -5.97 20.39
C TYR A 563 -34.46 -5.95 19.24
N ALA A 564 -35.14 -4.81 19.03
CA ALA A 564 -36.05 -4.65 17.89
C ALA A 564 -35.30 -4.84 16.56
N ALA A 565 -34.12 -4.21 16.37
CA ALA A 565 -33.33 -4.34 15.16
C ALA A 565 -32.94 -5.79 14.87
N GLN A 566 -32.60 -6.56 15.91
CA GLN A 566 -32.29 -7.99 15.77
C GLN A 566 -33.50 -8.79 15.26
N GLN A 567 -34.70 -8.49 15.74
CA GLN A 567 -35.92 -9.17 15.28
C GLN A 567 -36.24 -8.84 13.80
N TYR A 568 -36.12 -7.56 13.40
CA TYR A 568 -36.27 -7.16 11.98
C TYR A 568 -35.25 -7.87 11.09
N PHE A 569 -33.99 -7.93 11.55
CA PHE A 569 -32.93 -8.58 10.79
C PHE A 569 -33.15 -10.09 10.59
N VAL A 570 -33.56 -10.80 11.66
CA VAL A 570 -33.86 -12.24 11.58
C VAL A 570 -35.00 -12.51 10.58
N ASN A 571 -36.06 -11.70 10.62
CA ASN A 571 -37.18 -11.85 9.68
C ASN A 571 -36.76 -11.56 8.25
N TRP A 572 -36.00 -10.49 8.03
CA TRP A 572 -35.47 -10.18 6.70
C TRP A 572 -34.61 -11.33 6.13
N CYS A 573 -33.76 -11.92 6.95
CA CYS A 573 -32.97 -13.09 6.55
C CYS A 573 -33.85 -14.28 6.15
N ALA A 574 -34.94 -14.46 6.90
CA ALA A 574 -35.92 -15.50 6.61
C ALA A 574 -36.64 -15.26 5.27
N ASP A 575 -37.18 -14.06 5.08
CA ASP A 575 -37.96 -13.67 3.91
C ASP A 575 -37.12 -13.72 2.63
N ARG A 576 -35.85 -13.28 2.70
CA ARG A 576 -34.90 -13.38 1.56
C ARG A 576 -34.29 -14.77 1.40
N GLY A 577 -34.52 -15.69 2.31
CA GLY A 577 -33.93 -17.02 2.28
C GLY A 577 -32.41 -17.02 2.38
N LEU A 578 -31.84 -16.07 3.14
CA LEU A 578 -30.40 -15.96 3.42
C LEU A 578 -29.94 -17.07 4.38
N ASN A 579 -28.64 -17.19 4.60
CA ASN A 579 -28.10 -18.10 5.60
C ASN A 579 -28.52 -17.66 7.01
N LYS A 580 -28.43 -18.58 7.97
CA LYS A 580 -28.73 -18.30 9.37
C LYS A 580 -27.93 -17.08 9.87
N PRO A 581 -28.61 -16.04 10.42
CA PRO A 581 -27.94 -14.87 10.93
C PRO A 581 -27.12 -15.18 12.19
N GLN A 582 -26.03 -14.43 12.38
CA GLN A 582 -25.12 -14.54 13.52
C GLN A 582 -24.86 -13.14 14.10
N ASP A 583 -24.56 -13.06 15.38
CA ASP A 583 -24.18 -11.83 16.08
C ASP A 583 -22.67 -11.67 16.28
N GLY A 584 -21.89 -12.50 15.61
CA GLY A 584 -20.45 -12.58 15.72
C GLY A 584 -19.93 -13.67 16.64
N ASP A 585 -20.80 -14.31 17.41
CA ASP A 585 -20.50 -15.53 18.18
C ASP A 585 -21.04 -16.76 17.46
N VAL A 586 -20.38 -17.90 17.62
CA VAL A 586 -20.82 -19.16 16.97
C VAL A 586 -22.19 -19.61 17.53
N ILE A 587 -22.47 -19.26 18.77
CA ILE A 587 -23.74 -19.53 19.44
C ILE A 587 -24.35 -18.20 19.90
N ALA A 588 -25.41 -17.77 19.24
CA ALA A 588 -26.14 -16.55 19.54
C ALA A 588 -27.63 -16.88 19.83
N PRO A 589 -27.97 -17.20 21.08
CA PRO A 589 -29.31 -17.66 21.44
C PRO A 589 -30.42 -16.66 21.11
N LEU A 590 -30.12 -15.37 21.10
CA LEU A 590 -31.11 -14.31 20.85
C LEU A 590 -31.40 -14.12 19.35
N ILE A 591 -30.37 -14.12 18.53
CA ILE A 591 -30.47 -13.90 17.06
C ILE A 591 -30.50 -15.24 16.32
N THR A 592 -29.72 -16.22 16.80
CA THR A 592 -29.61 -17.55 16.17
C THR A 592 -30.09 -18.62 17.15
N PRO A 593 -31.41 -18.83 17.29
CA PRO A 593 -31.94 -19.85 18.18
C PRO A 593 -31.30 -21.21 17.92
N LEU A 594 -31.01 -21.96 18.97
CA LEU A 594 -30.49 -23.33 18.91
C LEU A 594 -31.55 -24.29 18.32
N LYS A 595 -31.89 -24.13 17.06
CA LYS A 595 -32.69 -25.09 16.30
C LYS A 595 -31.76 -25.96 15.46
N ARG A 596 -31.96 -27.25 15.51
CA ARG A 596 -31.21 -28.23 14.70
C ARG A 596 -31.40 -28.01 13.20
N ASP A 597 -32.60 -27.54 12.79
CA ASP A 597 -32.93 -27.26 11.40
C ASP A 597 -33.37 -25.80 11.27
N TRP A 598 -32.59 -25.02 10.54
CA TRP A 598 -32.98 -23.70 10.06
C TRP A 598 -33.84 -23.87 8.79
N SER A 599 -34.99 -24.51 8.96
CA SER A 599 -36.03 -24.61 7.91
C SER A 599 -37.14 -23.64 8.27
N PHE A 600 -37.46 -22.76 7.33
CA PHE A 600 -38.52 -21.76 7.46
C PHE A 600 -39.91 -22.40 7.30
N GLN A 601 -40.21 -23.42 8.08
CA GLN A 601 -41.61 -23.79 8.24
C GLN A 601 -42.23 -22.95 9.34
N LYS A 602 -43.14 -22.05 8.96
CA LYS A 602 -44.05 -21.35 9.87
C LYS A 602 -44.88 -22.41 10.62
N SER A 603 -44.36 -22.91 11.74
CA SER A 603 -45.17 -23.65 12.68
C SER A 603 -45.29 -22.80 13.94
N ALA A 604 -46.52 -22.32 14.15
CA ALA A 604 -46.92 -21.70 15.38
C ALA A 604 -46.62 -22.63 16.58
N GLN A 605 -45.65 -22.27 17.41
CA GLN A 605 -45.51 -22.78 18.75
C GLN A 605 -45.21 -21.63 19.71
N SER A 606 -46.07 -21.55 20.71
CA SER A 606 -46.09 -20.54 21.77
C SER A 606 -44.75 -20.36 22.49
N PRO A 607 -44.40 -19.14 22.95
CA PRO A 607 -43.13 -18.86 23.62
C PRO A 607 -43.12 -19.53 25.01
N ALA A 608 -42.01 -20.23 25.30
CA ALA A 608 -41.73 -20.73 26.65
C ALA A 608 -41.58 -19.55 27.63
N THR A 609 -42.21 -19.64 28.75
CA THR A 609 -42.26 -18.62 29.80
C THR A 609 -40.85 -18.26 30.37
N PRO A 610 -40.63 -17.02 30.81
CA PRO A 610 -39.32 -16.48 31.21
C PRO A 610 -38.67 -17.08 32.49
N GLN A 611 -39.29 -18.07 33.12
CA GLN A 611 -38.81 -18.55 34.43
C GLN A 611 -37.65 -19.58 34.39
N GLU A 612 -37.32 -20.17 33.25
CA GLU A 612 -36.23 -21.16 33.18
C GLU A 612 -34.85 -20.61 32.86
N THR A 613 -34.76 -19.37 32.38
CA THR A 613 -33.48 -18.75 32.02
C THR A 613 -32.65 -18.20 33.19
N SER A 614 -33.28 -18.01 34.35
CA SER A 614 -32.56 -17.47 35.55
C SER A 614 -31.68 -18.51 36.25
N LYS A 615 -31.96 -19.81 36.11
CA LYS A 615 -31.17 -20.86 36.77
C LYS A 615 -29.89 -21.26 36.02
N ALA A 616 -29.82 -21.00 34.73
CA ALA A 616 -28.60 -21.27 33.94
C ALA A 616 -27.51 -20.22 34.17
N ARG A 617 -27.90 -18.96 34.44
CA ARG A 617 -26.95 -17.86 34.71
C ARG A 617 -26.24 -17.98 36.07
N GLN A 618 -26.84 -18.65 37.06
CA GLN A 618 -26.22 -18.81 38.39
C GLN A 618 -25.20 -19.94 38.50
N ARG A 619 -25.08 -20.83 37.51
CA ARG A 619 -24.08 -21.93 37.51
C ARG A 619 -22.74 -21.57 36.87
N LEU A 620 -22.67 -20.51 36.08
CA LEU A 620 -21.44 -20.12 35.36
C LEU A 620 -20.45 -19.26 36.16
N PHE A 621 -20.81 -18.84 37.39
CA PHE A 621 -19.97 -17.96 38.23
C PHE A 621 -19.65 -18.52 39.61
N ARG A 622 -19.67 -19.85 39.81
CA ARG A 622 -19.34 -20.46 41.13
C ARG A 622 -18.01 -21.22 41.17
N ASP A 623 -17.29 -21.33 40.08
CA ASP A 623 -15.97 -21.98 40.04
C ASP A 623 -14.96 -21.14 39.23
N VAL A 624 -14.57 -19.99 39.82
CA VAL A 624 -13.26 -19.35 39.60
C VAL A 624 -12.85 -18.72 40.93
#